data_806ae03571d8f57b688e9a0be5b7b8c2
#
_entry.id   806ae03571d8f57b688e9a0be5b7b8c2
#
_cell.length_a   1.000
_cell.length_b   1.000
_cell.length_c   1.000
_cell.angle_alpha   90.00
_cell.angle_beta   90.00
_cell.angle_gamma   90.00
#
_symmetry.space_group_name_H-M   'P 1'
#
loop_
_entity.id
_entity.type
_entity.pdbx_description
1 polymer ?
#
loop_
_entity_poly.entity_id
_entity_poly.type
_entity_poly.pdbx_seq_one_letter_code
_entity_poly.pdbx_strand_id
1 'polypeptide(L)'
;MYIHERDNWTDFRWDTSQVSLLQEKVFRKQGLLYGRLSSLGFDSKLRAMAENLTYDVVYSSEIEGIRLNVDQVRSSIARGLGIDNVKYSAPSHYIDSVVGVMLEAVQNYNQPLSKEKLCAWQAAFFPTGYS
;
A
#
# COMPACT_ATOMS: atom_id res chain seq x y z
N MET A 1 -8.21 6.36 -31.22
CA MET A 1 -9.14 6.96 -30.22
C MET A 1 -8.88 6.28 -28.90
N TYR A 2 -8.43 7.04 -27.91
CA TYR A 2 -8.20 6.53 -26.57
C TYR A 2 -9.51 6.53 -25.75
N ILE A 3 -9.56 5.77 -24.65
CA ILE A 3 -10.77 5.64 -23.85
C ILE A 3 -11.26 6.99 -23.30
N HIS A 4 -10.32 7.85 -22.89
CA HIS A 4 -10.63 9.18 -22.34
C HIS A 4 -11.15 10.20 -23.38
N GLU A 5 -11.05 9.89 -24.69
CA GLU A 5 -11.58 10.72 -25.78
C GLU A 5 -13.07 10.46 -26.06
N ARG A 6 -13.68 9.50 -25.35
CA ARG A 6 -15.11 9.19 -25.47
C ARG A 6 -15.90 10.08 -24.53
N ASP A 7 -17.05 10.59 -24.99
CA ASP A 7 -17.91 11.47 -24.18
C ASP A 7 -18.37 10.82 -22.85
N ASN A 8 -18.45 9.50 -22.84
CA ASN A 8 -18.88 8.70 -21.69
C ASN A 8 -17.78 7.82 -21.09
N TRP A 9 -16.53 8.24 -21.19
CA TRP A 9 -15.37 7.42 -20.77
C TRP A 9 -15.38 7.02 -19.29
N THR A 10 -16.13 7.73 -18.44
CA THR A 10 -16.28 7.40 -17.00
C THR A 10 -17.45 6.44 -16.73
N ASP A 11 -18.33 6.15 -17.72
CA ASP A 11 -19.46 5.24 -17.58
C ASP A 11 -19.03 3.81 -17.87
N PHE A 12 -18.36 3.17 -16.90
CA PHE A 12 -17.92 1.79 -17.01
C PHE A 12 -19.10 0.84 -16.82
N ARG A 13 -19.32 -0.05 -17.79
CA ARG A 13 -20.37 -1.06 -17.76
C ARG A 13 -19.77 -2.45 -17.85
N TRP A 14 -20.36 -3.38 -17.11
CA TRP A 14 -19.97 -4.79 -17.12
C TRP A 14 -21.21 -5.69 -17.08
N ASP A 15 -21.06 -6.91 -17.55
CA ASP A 15 -22.10 -7.94 -17.46
C ASP A 15 -22.06 -8.56 -16.06
N THR A 16 -23.01 -8.17 -15.22
CA THR A 16 -23.11 -8.65 -13.85
C THR A 16 -23.27 -10.18 -13.78
N SER A 17 -23.96 -10.80 -14.78
CA SER A 17 -24.17 -12.25 -14.80
C SER A 17 -22.87 -13.03 -14.97
N GLN A 18 -21.92 -12.50 -15.74
CA GLN A 18 -20.62 -13.13 -15.95
C GLN A 18 -19.66 -12.88 -14.77
N VAL A 19 -19.77 -11.75 -14.11
CA VAL A 19 -18.86 -11.34 -13.02
C VAL A 19 -19.29 -11.91 -11.67
N SER A 20 -20.59 -12.05 -11.40
CA SER A 20 -21.13 -12.41 -10.09
C SER A 20 -20.58 -13.73 -9.53
N LEU A 21 -20.46 -14.77 -10.35
CA LEU A 21 -19.91 -16.07 -9.93
C LEU A 21 -18.43 -15.99 -9.53
N LEU A 22 -17.65 -15.19 -10.24
CA LEU A 22 -16.25 -14.96 -9.91
C LEU A 22 -16.12 -14.13 -8.63
N GLN A 23 -16.95 -13.12 -8.48
CA GLN A 23 -17.01 -12.26 -7.32
C GLN A 23 -17.37 -13.03 -6.04
N GLU A 24 -18.36 -13.94 -6.11
CA GLU A 24 -18.70 -14.85 -5.02
C GLU A 24 -17.51 -15.73 -4.60
N LYS A 25 -16.80 -16.32 -5.59
CA LYS A 25 -15.60 -17.12 -5.32
C LYS A 25 -14.50 -16.31 -4.64
N VAL A 26 -14.31 -15.05 -5.05
CA VAL A 26 -13.33 -14.13 -4.42
C VAL A 26 -13.74 -13.84 -2.99
N PHE A 27 -14.98 -13.45 -2.74
CA PHE A 27 -15.46 -13.14 -1.38
C PHE A 27 -15.36 -14.34 -0.45
N ARG A 28 -15.68 -15.55 -0.95
CA ARG A 28 -15.50 -16.78 -0.16
C ARG A 28 -14.03 -17.00 0.21
N LYS A 29 -13.10 -16.84 -0.74
CA LYS A 29 -11.67 -17.00 -0.47
C LYS A 29 -11.14 -15.93 0.49
N GLN A 30 -11.59 -14.69 0.36
CA GLN A 30 -11.26 -13.61 1.27
C GLN A 30 -11.77 -13.92 2.68
N GLY A 31 -13.02 -14.35 2.83
CA GLY A 31 -13.58 -14.74 4.12
C GLY A 31 -12.81 -15.86 4.81
N LEU A 32 -12.40 -16.90 4.04
CA LEU A 32 -11.55 -17.98 4.57
C LEU A 32 -10.17 -17.48 5.00
N LEU A 33 -9.57 -16.59 4.22
CA LEU A 33 -8.28 -16.00 4.55
C LEU A 33 -8.38 -15.16 5.82
N TYR A 34 -9.37 -14.28 5.92
CA TYR A 34 -9.60 -13.47 7.12
C TYR A 34 -9.86 -14.35 8.36
N GLY A 35 -10.64 -15.43 8.21
CA GLY A 35 -10.87 -16.38 9.30
C GLY A 35 -9.59 -17.03 9.79
N ARG A 36 -8.71 -17.44 8.88
CA ARG A 36 -7.39 -18.00 9.25
C ARG A 36 -6.48 -16.96 9.89
N LEU A 37 -6.41 -15.76 9.32
CA LEU A 37 -5.62 -14.66 9.86
C LEU A 37 -6.13 -14.23 11.24
N SER A 38 -7.43 -14.28 11.50
CA SER A 38 -8.00 -13.92 12.81
C SER A 38 -7.57 -14.86 13.94
N SER A 39 -7.18 -16.10 13.63
CA SER A 39 -6.65 -17.05 14.59
C SER A 39 -5.17 -16.84 14.95
N LEU A 40 -4.44 -16.02 14.19
CA LEU A 40 -3.05 -15.69 14.49
C LEU A 40 -2.98 -14.70 15.65
N GLY A 41 -1.95 -14.84 16.49
CA GLY A 41 -1.64 -13.85 17.51
C GLY A 41 -1.31 -12.47 16.90
N PHE A 42 -1.48 -11.42 17.70
CA PHE A 42 -1.27 -10.03 17.27
C PHE A 42 0.13 -9.80 16.66
N ASP A 43 1.17 -10.28 17.33
CA ASP A 43 2.57 -10.14 16.89
C ASP A 43 2.81 -10.81 15.52
N SER A 44 2.24 -12.00 15.30
CA SER A 44 2.36 -12.71 14.02
C SER A 44 1.66 -11.97 12.88
N LYS A 45 0.50 -11.37 13.13
CA LYS A 45 -0.20 -10.53 12.14
C LYS A 45 0.62 -9.30 11.78
N LEU A 46 1.16 -8.63 12.78
CA LEU A 46 1.93 -7.41 12.62
C LEU A 46 3.22 -7.67 11.81
N ARG A 47 3.91 -8.78 12.11
CA ARG A 47 5.10 -9.20 11.33
C ARG A 47 4.76 -9.58 9.90
N ALA A 48 3.69 -10.32 9.66
CA ALA A 48 3.24 -10.65 8.31
C ALA A 48 2.86 -9.39 7.51
N MET A 49 2.19 -8.44 8.15
CA MET A 49 1.86 -7.15 7.55
C MET A 49 3.14 -6.36 7.19
N ALA A 50 4.11 -6.29 8.09
CA ALA A 50 5.37 -5.61 7.85
C ALA A 50 6.14 -6.21 6.67
N GLU A 51 6.16 -7.55 6.56
CA GLU A 51 6.83 -8.23 5.46
C GLU A 51 6.14 -7.96 4.12
N ASN A 52 4.81 -8.04 4.05
CA ASN A 52 4.06 -7.71 2.84
C ASN A 52 4.29 -6.26 2.41
N LEU A 53 4.15 -5.31 3.32
CA LEU A 53 4.39 -3.89 3.02
C LEU A 53 5.83 -3.63 2.57
N THR A 54 6.80 -4.36 3.10
CA THR A 54 8.20 -4.26 2.66
C THR A 54 8.33 -4.62 1.19
N TYR A 55 7.74 -5.74 0.77
CA TYR A 55 7.78 -6.17 -0.62
C TYR A 55 6.97 -5.23 -1.53
N ASP A 56 5.82 -4.77 -1.08
CA ASP A 56 5.00 -3.81 -1.84
C ASP A 56 5.79 -2.53 -2.15
N VAL A 57 6.47 -1.95 -1.16
CA VAL A 57 7.32 -0.76 -1.35
C VAL A 57 8.47 -1.04 -2.29
N VAL A 58 9.20 -2.15 -2.07
CA VAL A 58 10.40 -2.47 -2.85
C VAL A 58 10.05 -2.72 -4.31
N TYR A 59 9.06 -3.59 -4.58
CA TYR A 59 8.70 -3.95 -5.94
C TYR A 59 7.99 -2.82 -6.69
N SER A 60 7.14 -2.04 -6.03
CA SER A 60 6.54 -0.86 -6.67
C SER A 60 7.60 0.15 -7.07
N SER A 61 8.60 0.39 -6.23
CA SER A 61 9.71 1.27 -6.56
C SER A 61 10.59 0.71 -7.68
N GLU A 62 10.81 -0.61 -7.72
CA GLU A 62 11.61 -1.26 -8.75
C GLU A 62 10.94 -1.17 -10.14
N ILE A 63 9.62 -1.25 -10.22
CA ILE A 63 8.84 -1.03 -11.45
C ILE A 63 9.10 0.38 -12.02
N GLU A 64 9.25 1.37 -11.14
CA GLU A 64 9.60 2.75 -11.51
C GLU A 64 11.12 2.96 -11.72
N GLY A 65 11.91 1.88 -11.70
CA GLY A 65 13.36 1.92 -11.90
C GLY A 65 14.16 2.35 -10.67
N ILE A 66 13.54 2.48 -9.50
CA ILE A 66 14.17 2.90 -8.25
C ILE A 66 14.48 1.66 -7.41
N ARG A 67 15.77 1.40 -7.17
CA ARG A 67 16.20 0.29 -6.31
C ARG A 67 16.35 0.75 -4.86
N LEU A 68 15.52 0.23 -3.99
CA LEU A 68 15.56 0.50 -2.55
C LEU A 68 16.32 -0.61 -1.82
N ASN A 69 17.00 -0.24 -0.74
CA ASN A 69 17.60 -1.21 0.17
C ASN A 69 16.51 -1.86 1.03
N VAL A 70 16.32 -3.18 0.88
CA VAL A 70 15.24 -3.95 1.54
C VAL A 70 15.31 -3.83 3.06
N ASP A 71 16.51 -3.86 3.66
CA ASP A 71 16.67 -3.80 5.12
C ASP A 71 16.33 -2.41 5.67
N GLN A 72 16.61 -1.36 4.91
CA GLN A 72 16.19 0.00 5.27
C GLN A 72 14.67 0.17 5.17
N VAL A 73 14.03 -0.36 4.13
CA VAL A 73 12.57 -0.36 3.98
C VAL A 73 11.92 -1.13 5.12
N ARG A 74 12.39 -2.35 5.39
CA ARG A 74 11.90 -3.19 6.52
C ARG A 74 12.03 -2.48 7.85
N SER A 75 13.17 -1.83 8.09
CA SER A 75 13.42 -1.07 9.33
C SER A 75 12.48 0.13 9.47
N SER A 76 12.23 0.86 8.39
CA SER A 76 11.32 2.00 8.39
C SER A 76 9.88 1.56 8.66
N ILE A 77 9.41 0.48 7.99
CA ILE A 77 8.08 -0.10 8.21
C ILE A 77 7.92 -0.61 9.63
N ALA A 78 8.89 -1.37 10.15
CA ALA A 78 8.84 -1.89 11.51
C ALA A 78 8.69 -0.77 12.54
N ARG A 79 9.45 0.32 12.38
CA ARG A 79 9.34 1.51 13.21
C ARG A 79 7.97 2.16 13.10
N GLY A 80 7.45 2.35 11.88
CA GLY A 80 6.13 2.93 11.64
C GLY A 80 4.97 2.10 12.19
N LEU A 81 5.16 0.78 12.31
CA LEU A 81 4.19 -0.15 12.90
C LEU A 81 4.40 -0.39 14.41
N GLY A 82 5.42 0.21 15.03
CA GLY A 82 5.73 0.01 16.44
C GLY A 82 6.23 -1.41 16.78
N ILE A 83 6.94 -2.06 15.84
CA ILE A 83 7.52 -3.39 16.08
C ILE A 83 8.87 -3.24 16.76
N ASP A 84 8.97 -3.70 18.01
CA ASP A 84 10.20 -3.70 18.77
C ASP A 84 11.16 -4.83 18.35
N ASN A 85 12.45 -4.71 18.77
CA ASN A 85 13.49 -5.72 18.58
C ASN A 85 13.89 -6.04 17.12
N VAL A 86 13.69 -5.10 16.20
CA VAL A 86 14.26 -5.16 14.86
C VAL A 86 15.63 -4.47 14.87
N LYS A 87 16.66 -5.11 14.29
CA LYS A 87 17.92 -4.42 14.02
C LYS A 87 17.65 -3.35 12.98
N TYR A 88 17.62 -2.11 13.43
CA TYR A 88 17.35 -0.99 12.54
C TYR A 88 18.59 -0.66 11.71
N SER A 89 18.45 -0.75 10.40
CA SER A 89 19.29 -0.04 9.45
C SER A 89 18.74 1.39 9.34
N ALA A 90 19.58 2.39 9.44
CA ALA A 90 19.14 3.78 9.31
C ALA A 90 18.63 4.02 7.87
N PRO A 91 17.32 4.23 7.66
CA PRO A 91 16.77 4.48 6.33
C PRO A 91 17.15 5.89 5.87
N SER A 92 17.23 6.06 4.55
CA SER A 92 17.32 7.40 3.97
C SER A 92 15.99 8.15 4.17
N HIS A 93 16.05 9.49 4.12
CA HIS A 93 14.86 10.33 4.19
C HIS A 93 13.82 9.94 3.12
N TYR A 94 14.27 9.60 1.92
CA TYR A 94 13.41 9.15 0.83
C TYR A 94 12.64 7.86 1.19
N ILE A 95 13.33 6.86 1.74
CA ILE A 95 12.69 5.62 2.18
C ILE A 95 11.64 5.89 3.26
N ASP A 96 11.97 6.72 4.24
CA ASP A 96 11.02 7.09 5.29
C ASP A 96 9.79 7.81 4.74
N SER A 97 9.97 8.66 3.73
CA SER A 97 8.85 9.34 3.05
C SER A 97 7.96 8.35 2.30
N VAL A 98 8.53 7.45 1.49
CA VAL A 98 7.78 6.42 0.75
C VAL A 98 6.99 5.54 1.71
N VAL A 99 7.65 5.03 2.75
CA VAL A 99 7.03 4.18 3.76
C VAL A 99 5.94 4.94 4.53
N GLY A 100 6.19 6.19 4.90
CA GLY A 100 5.23 7.02 5.62
C GLY A 100 3.94 7.24 4.83
N VAL A 101 4.05 7.57 3.54
CA VAL A 101 2.89 7.74 2.64
C VAL A 101 2.14 6.41 2.46
N MET A 102 2.86 5.29 2.27
CA MET A 102 2.22 3.98 2.14
C MET A 102 1.48 3.57 3.42
N LEU A 103 2.09 3.71 4.59
CA LEU A 103 1.45 3.38 5.87
C LEU A 103 0.21 4.25 6.11
N GLU A 104 0.31 5.55 5.84
CA GLU A 104 -0.82 6.47 5.96
C GLU A 104 -1.97 6.06 5.02
N ALA A 105 -1.68 5.75 3.76
CA ALA A 105 -2.68 5.34 2.79
C ALA A 105 -3.37 4.02 3.18
N VAL A 106 -2.60 3.02 3.65
CA VAL A 106 -3.12 1.71 4.03
C VAL A 106 -3.89 1.76 5.35
N GLN A 107 -3.41 2.50 6.35
CA GLN A 107 -4.05 2.57 7.67
C GLN A 107 -5.30 3.45 7.67
N ASN A 108 -5.32 4.49 6.83
CA ASN A 108 -6.38 5.48 6.74
C ASN A 108 -7.21 5.39 5.46
N TYR A 109 -7.26 4.22 4.82
CA TYR A 109 -7.97 3.98 3.56
C TYR A 109 -9.47 4.33 3.61
N ASN A 110 -10.07 4.31 4.79
CA ASN A 110 -11.48 4.64 5.02
C ASN A 110 -11.75 6.14 5.21
N GLN A 111 -10.70 6.96 5.24
CA GLN A 111 -10.83 8.41 5.34
C GLN A 111 -11.00 9.02 3.95
N PRO A 112 -11.79 10.09 3.80
CA PRO A 112 -11.92 10.80 2.54
C PRO A 112 -10.58 11.27 2.00
N LEU A 113 -10.37 11.09 0.70
CA LEU A 113 -9.22 11.65 0.02
C LEU A 113 -9.47 13.14 -0.23
N SER A 114 -8.60 14.01 0.29
CA SER A 114 -8.68 15.46 0.10
C SER A 114 -7.50 15.98 -0.71
N LYS A 115 -7.66 17.19 -1.24
CA LYS A 115 -6.57 17.89 -1.94
C LYS A 115 -5.38 18.12 -1.03
N GLU A 116 -5.64 18.49 0.22
CA GLU A 116 -4.61 18.73 1.24
C GLU A 116 -3.80 17.47 1.51
N LYS A 117 -4.47 16.31 1.61
CA LYS A 117 -3.81 15.00 1.77
C LYS A 117 -2.90 14.68 0.59
N LEU A 118 -3.37 14.87 -0.64
CA LEU A 118 -2.55 14.65 -1.84
C LEU A 118 -1.34 15.59 -1.89
N CYS A 119 -1.53 16.86 -1.55
CA CYS A 119 -0.43 17.82 -1.47
C CYS A 119 0.58 17.45 -0.36
N ALA A 120 0.12 16.95 0.78
CA ALA A 120 0.99 16.49 1.86
C ALA A 120 1.82 15.26 1.44
N TRP A 121 1.21 14.30 0.73
CA TRP A 121 1.94 13.15 0.19
C TRP A 121 2.99 13.58 -0.84
N GLN A 122 2.64 14.50 -1.75
CA GLN A 122 3.59 15.06 -2.69
C GLN A 122 4.76 15.76 -2.00
N ALA A 123 4.48 16.57 -0.98
CA ALA A 123 5.51 17.28 -0.22
C ALA A 123 6.43 16.31 0.56
N ALA A 124 5.93 15.13 0.97
CA ALA A 124 6.76 14.12 1.62
C ALA A 124 7.81 13.54 0.66
N PHE A 125 7.48 13.36 -0.63
CA PHE A 125 8.44 12.91 -1.65
C PHE A 125 9.40 14.00 -2.09
N PHE A 126 8.93 15.24 -2.16
CA PHE A 126 9.66 16.39 -2.71
C PHE A 126 9.69 17.54 -1.69
N PRO A 127 10.47 17.42 -0.60
CA PRO A 127 10.48 18.41 0.46
C PRO A 127 10.99 19.79 0.03
N THR A 128 11.72 19.87 -1.09
CA THR A 128 12.17 21.12 -1.71
C THR A 128 11.15 21.73 -2.67
N GLY A 129 10.04 21.03 -2.94
CA GLY A 129 9.02 21.42 -3.93
C GLY A 129 9.41 21.18 -5.39
N TYR A 130 10.58 20.61 -5.65
CA TYR A 130 11.06 20.25 -7.00
C TYR A 130 11.21 18.73 -7.12
N SER A 131 10.71 18.19 -8.24
CA SER A 131 10.88 16.80 -8.66
C SER A 131 12.20 16.59 -9.39
#